data_1c8ee29ef4ee708315ed55269f8f641a
#
_entry.id   1c8ee29ef4ee708315ed55269f8f641a
#
_cell.length_a   1.000
_cell.length_b   1.000
_cell.length_c   1.000
_cell.angle_alpha   90.00
_cell.angle_beta   90.00
_cell.angle_gamma   90.00
#
_symmetry.space_group_name_H-M   'P 1'
#
loop_
_entity.id
_entity.type
_entity.pdbx_description
1 polymer ?
#
loop_
_entity_poly.entity_id
_entity_poly.type
_entity_poly.pdbx_seq_one_letter_code
_entity_poly.pdbx_strand_id
1 'polypeptide(L)'
;APDPTIYSLLAQAPFPIFAAPDDTYVTAKRVSEVRSEIWSGHRRKVASALGLWARRVDEAELLERLHLPRLERMTPLRFLHDLIERARTERRHIVLPEGTDVRILRAAEILHRRDVCELTILGRESDVRELASTQGIDLTGVNIIDPATSELRQEFAEKYAELRAHKGVDLAKALEVMLDGSYFGTMMVQLGVVDGMVSGAA
;
A
#
# COMPACT_ATOMS: atom_id res chain seq x y z
N ALA A 1 20.90 -28.28 -25.47
CA ALA A 1 19.43 -28.46 -25.57
C ALA A 1 19.08 -29.69 -24.73
N PRO A 2 17.98 -29.64 -23.94
CA PRO A 2 17.55 -30.81 -23.18
C PRO A 2 17.17 -31.97 -24.09
N ASP A 3 17.31 -33.20 -23.58
CA ASP A 3 16.99 -34.42 -24.28
C ASP A 3 15.51 -34.41 -24.74
N PRO A 4 15.22 -34.79 -26.02
CA PRO A 4 13.85 -34.87 -26.54
C PRO A 4 12.90 -35.74 -25.69
N THR A 5 13.43 -36.76 -25.02
CA THR A 5 12.69 -37.66 -24.13
C THR A 5 12.14 -36.88 -22.90
N ILE A 6 12.88 -35.91 -22.41
CA ILE A 6 12.44 -35.05 -21.29
C ILE A 6 11.25 -34.19 -21.71
N TYR A 7 11.24 -33.63 -22.92
CA TYR A 7 10.12 -32.82 -23.40
C TYR A 7 8.84 -33.64 -23.54
N SER A 8 8.91 -34.88 -23.94
CA SER A 8 7.72 -35.75 -24.05
C SER A 8 7.12 -36.10 -22.68
N LEU A 9 7.96 -36.26 -21.66
CA LEU A 9 7.52 -36.48 -20.28
C LEU A 9 6.93 -35.18 -19.67
N LEU A 10 7.55 -34.03 -19.94
CA LEU A 10 7.09 -32.74 -19.44
C LEU A 10 5.78 -32.31 -20.10
N ALA A 11 5.51 -32.70 -21.36
CA ALA A 11 4.27 -32.40 -22.06
C ALA A 11 3.03 -33.08 -21.42
N GLN A 12 3.22 -34.13 -20.62
CA GLN A 12 2.16 -34.83 -19.90
C GLN A 12 1.93 -34.30 -18.48
N ALA A 13 2.72 -33.31 -18.04
CA ALA A 13 2.59 -32.76 -16.70
C ALA A 13 1.27 -31.95 -16.55
N PRO A 14 0.51 -32.13 -15.45
CA PRO A 14 -0.76 -31.47 -15.25
C PRO A 14 -0.58 -29.98 -14.81
N PHE A 15 0.60 -29.42 -14.94
CA PHE A 15 0.96 -28.06 -14.58
C PHE A 15 1.85 -27.42 -15.67
N PRO A 16 1.83 -26.09 -15.81
CA PRO A 16 2.69 -25.39 -16.76
C PRO A 16 4.18 -25.53 -16.39
N ILE A 17 5.00 -25.78 -17.41
CA ILE A 17 6.45 -25.91 -17.26
C ILE A 17 7.10 -24.79 -18.07
N PHE A 18 8.00 -24.07 -17.45
CA PHE A 18 8.76 -22.99 -18.06
C PHE A 18 10.22 -23.41 -18.20
N ALA A 19 10.76 -23.30 -19.41
CA ALA A 19 12.18 -23.44 -19.64
C ALA A 19 12.89 -22.11 -19.33
N ALA A 20 13.92 -22.14 -18.51
CA ALA A 20 14.75 -20.98 -18.20
C ALA A 20 16.15 -21.17 -18.85
N PRO A 21 16.76 -20.12 -19.41
CA PRO A 21 18.09 -20.19 -19.98
C PRO A 21 19.20 -20.25 -18.93
N ASP A 22 18.89 -19.90 -17.70
CA ASP A 22 19.83 -19.84 -16.58
C ASP A 22 20.03 -21.20 -15.91
N ASP A 23 21.09 -21.34 -15.11
CA ASP A 23 21.28 -22.52 -14.27
C ASP A 23 20.22 -22.61 -13.15
N THR A 24 20.19 -23.77 -12.49
CA THR A 24 19.19 -24.08 -11.46
C THR A 24 19.21 -23.10 -10.28
N TYR A 25 20.41 -22.65 -9.87
CA TYR A 25 20.54 -21.74 -8.72
C TYR A 25 20.01 -20.35 -9.06
N VAL A 26 20.43 -19.80 -10.21
CA VAL A 26 19.97 -18.47 -10.68
C VAL A 26 18.46 -18.48 -10.91
N THR A 27 17.95 -19.54 -11.53
CA THR A 27 16.50 -19.72 -11.77
C THR A 27 15.75 -19.79 -10.44
N ALA A 28 16.19 -20.59 -9.49
CA ALA A 28 15.55 -20.72 -8.17
C ALA A 28 15.57 -19.39 -7.42
N LYS A 29 16.68 -18.66 -7.45
CA LYS A 29 16.79 -17.32 -6.84
C LYS A 29 15.79 -16.36 -7.46
N ARG A 30 15.73 -16.25 -8.80
CA ARG A 30 14.74 -15.40 -9.50
C ARG A 30 13.31 -15.77 -9.18
N VAL A 31 13.00 -17.08 -9.13
CA VAL A 31 11.65 -17.55 -8.77
C VAL A 31 11.30 -17.17 -7.33
N SER A 32 12.25 -17.26 -6.39
CA SER A 32 12.02 -16.87 -4.99
C SER A 32 11.80 -15.35 -4.81
N GLU A 33 12.30 -14.54 -5.74
CA GLU A 33 12.12 -13.09 -5.75
C GLU A 33 10.79 -12.66 -6.40
N VAL A 34 10.12 -13.57 -7.14
CA VAL A 34 8.81 -13.30 -7.74
C VAL A 34 7.75 -13.26 -6.66
N ARG A 35 7.34 -12.07 -6.28
CA ARG A 35 6.19 -11.85 -5.41
C ARG A 35 4.91 -11.89 -6.25
N SER A 36 4.21 -13.02 -6.21
CA SER A 36 2.90 -13.15 -6.84
C SER A 36 1.80 -12.99 -5.80
N GLU A 37 1.34 -11.77 -5.60
CA GLU A 37 0.15 -11.51 -4.79
C GLU A 37 -1.10 -11.63 -5.67
N ILE A 38 -2.16 -12.22 -5.11
CA ILE A 38 -3.49 -12.24 -5.73
C ILE A 38 -4.33 -11.18 -5.03
N TRP A 39 -4.81 -10.20 -5.78
CA TRP A 39 -5.73 -9.18 -5.29
C TRP A 39 -6.96 -9.09 -6.18
N SER A 40 -8.02 -8.46 -5.71
CA SER A 40 -9.35 -8.46 -6.35
C SER A 40 -9.37 -8.02 -7.82
N GLY A 41 -8.45 -7.15 -8.24
CA GLY A 41 -8.31 -6.70 -9.63
C GLY A 41 -7.69 -7.75 -10.57
N HIS A 42 -7.00 -8.76 -10.05
CA HIS A 42 -6.41 -9.83 -10.85
C HIS A 42 -7.43 -10.91 -11.21
N ARG A 43 -8.49 -10.56 -11.94
CA ARG A 43 -9.63 -11.45 -12.26
C ARG A 43 -9.23 -12.86 -12.70
N ARG A 44 -8.22 -12.98 -13.59
CA ARG A 44 -7.74 -14.30 -14.07
C ARG A 44 -7.07 -15.11 -12.96
N LYS A 45 -6.21 -14.48 -12.14
CA LYS A 45 -5.55 -15.16 -11.02
C LYS A 45 -6.56 -15.57 -9.95
N VAL A 46 -7.52 -14.69 -9.64
CA VAL A 46 -8.62 -14.99 -8.72
C VAL A 46 -9.44 -16.17 -9.22
N ALA A 47 -9.87 -16.16 -10.48
CA ALA A 47 -10.63 -17.26 -11.07
C ALA A 47 -9.85 -18.59 -11.04
N SER A 48 -8.56 -18.57 -11.37
CA SER A 48 -7.70 -19.76 -11.31
C SER A 48 -7.53 -20.28 -9.89
N ALA A 49 -7.33 -19.38 -8.90
CA ALA A 49 -7.20 -19.73 -7.50
C ALA A 49 -8.50 -20.32 -6.94
N LEU A 50 -9.65 -19.72 -7.24
CA LEU A 50 -10.96 -20.22 -6.84
C LEU A 50 -11.27 -21.58 -7.50
N GLY A 51 -10.95 -21.74 -8.77
CA GLY A 51 -11.10 -23.02 -9.47
C GLY A 51 -10.19 -24.12 -8.91
N LEU A 52 -8.98 -23.79 -8.48
CA LEU A 52 -8.08 -24.73 -7.81
C LEU A 52 -8.61 -25.09 -6.41
N TRP A 53 -9.08 -24.09 -5.66
CA TRP A 53 -9.71 -24.27 -4.35
C TRP A 53 -10.89 -25.23 -4.44
N ALA A 54 -11.87 -24.96 -5.32
CA ALA A 54 -13.06 -25.77 -5.48
C ALA A 54 -12.76 -27.25 -5.85
N ARG A 55 -11.63 -27.50 -6.52
CA ARG A 55 -11.23 -28.87 -6.89
C ARG A 55 -10.42 -29.60 -5.83
N ARG A 56 -9.78 -28.88 -4.91
CA ARG A 56 -8.79 -29.43 -3.97
C ARG A 56 -9.20 -29.37 -2.52
N VAL A 57 -10.19 -28.55 -2.20
CA VAL A 57 -10.65 -28.33 -0.83
C VAL A 57 -12.09 -28.84 -0.72
N ASP A 58 -12.30 -29.79 0.18
CA ASP A 58 -13.63 -30.17 0.62
C ASP A 58 -14.09 -29.13 1.63
N GLU A 59 -15.05 -28.29 1.23
CA GLU A 59 -15.56 -27.20 2.09
C GLU A 59 -16.26 -27.74 3.32
N ALA A 60 -16.94 -28.89 3.24
CA ALA A 60 -17.64 -29.49 4.37
C ALA A 60 -16.63 -29.99 5.41
N GLU A 61 -15.59 -30.71 4.98
CA GLU A 61 -14.50 -31.16 5.85
C GLU A 61 -13.74 -29.99 6.47
N LEU A 62 -13.50 -28.92 5.66
CA LEU A 62 -12.82 -27.72 6.18
C LEU A 62 -13.66 -27.02 7.24
N LEU A 63 -14.96 -26.85 7.02
CA LEU A 63 -15.88 -26.24 7.98
C LEU A 63 -15.97 -27.05 9.27
N GLU A 64 -16.01 -28.36 9.18
CA GLU A 64 -16.00 -29.25 10.35
C GLU A 64 -14.70 -29.10 11.16
N ARG A 65 -13.56 -28.97 10.48
CA ARG A 65 -12.26 -28.71 11.13
C ARG A 65 -12.14 -27.29 11.71
N LEU A 66 -12.84 -26.31 11.13
CA LEU A 66 -12.85 -24.93 11.61
C LEU A 66 -13.73 -24.71 12.86
N HIS A 67 -14.52 -25.72 13.29
CA HIS A 67 -15.16 -25.72 14.60
C HIS A 67 -14.17 -25.91 15.77
N LEU A 68 -12.88 -25.72 15.50
CA LEU A 68 -11.88 -25.60 16.56
C LEU A 68 -12.26 -24.47 17.52
N PRO A 69 -12.16 -24.71 18.84
CA PRO A 69 -12.47 -23.69 19.82
C PRO A 69 -11.67 -22.42 19.51
N ARG A 70 -12.35 -21.27 19.46
CA ARG A 70 -11.68 -19.98 19.29
C ARG A 70 -10.57 -19.91 20.34
N LEU A 71 -9.32 -19.87 19.89
CA LEU A 71 -8.21 -19.58 20.77
C LEU A 71 -8.49 -18.23 21.43
N GLU A 72 -8.72 -18.22 22.73
CA GLU A 72 -8.94 -17.00 23.52
C GLU A 72 -7.71 -16.09 23.50
N ARG A 73 -6.57 -16.66 23.13
CA ARG A 73 -5.30 -15.95 23.11
C ARG A 73 -5.21 -14.99 21.91
N MET A 74 -4.97 -13.72 22.19
CA MET A 74 -4.64 -12.72 21.18
C MET A 74 -3.25 -13.01 20.59
N THR A 75 -3.21 -13.38 19.30
CA THR A 75 -1.94 -13.50 18.56
C THR A 75 -1.62 -12.19 17.84
N PRO A 76 -0.35 -11.90 17.51
CA PRO A 76 0.00 -10.70 16.75
C PRO A 76 -0.75 -10.59 15.42
N LEU A 77 -0.96 -11.69 14.70
CA LEU A 77 -1.72 -11.73 13.45
C LEU A 77 -3.20 -11.40 13.65
N ARG A 78 -3.81 -11.94 14.71
CA ARG A 78 -5.20 -11.63 15.06
C ARG A 78 -5.35 -10.16 15.44
N PHE A 79 -4.43 -9.65 16.27
CA PHE A 79 -4.44 -8.23 16.63
C PHE A 79 -4.36 -7.32 15.39
N LEU A 80 -3.44 -7.62 14.47
CA LEU A 80 -3.32 -6.86 13.22
C LEU A 80 -4.58 -6.97 12.35
N HIS A 81 -5.17 -8.16 12.25
CA HIS A 81 -6.43 -8.36 11.54
C HIS A 81 -7.55 -7.53 12.15
N ASP A 82 -7.74 -7.61 13.47
CA ASP A 82 -8.80 -6.88 14.18
C ASP A 82 -8.62 -5.36 14.06
N LEU A 83 -7.36 -4.86 14.04
CA LEU A 83 -7.06 -3.45 13.76
C LEU A 83 -7.49 -3.04 12.34
N ILE A 84 -7.15 -3.84 11.34
CA ILE A 84 -7.50 -3.56 9.94
C ILE A 84 -9.02 -3.57 9.77
N GLU A 85 -9.71 -4.57 10.31
CA GLU A 85 -11.17 -4.64 10.21
C GLU A 85 -11.83 -3.46 10.93
N ARG A 86 -11.34 -3.08 12.11
CA ARG A 86 -11.82 -1.89 12.81
C ARG A 86 -11.60 -0.60 12.02
N ALA A 87 -10.44 -0.45 11.39
CA ALA A 87 -10.15 0.72 10.56
C ALA A 87 -11.07 0.79 9.32
N ARG A 88 -11.44 -0.36 8.76
CA ARG A 88 -12.38 -0.43 7.62
C ARG A 88 -13.83 -0.06 7.98
N THR A 89 -14.26 -0.33 9.23
CA THR A 89 -15.63 0.00 9.66
C THR A 89 -15.86 1.51 9.78
N GLU A 90 -14.79 2.27 10.05
CA GLU A 90 -14.81 3.72 10.15
C GLU A 90 -13.60 4.29 9.40
N ARG A 91 -13.70 4.32 8.07
CA ARG A 91 -12.60 4.78 7.22
C ARG A 91 -12.26 6.22 7.51
N ARG A 92 -10.99 6.46 7.78
CA ARG A 92 -10.43 7.77 8.02
C ARG A 92 -9.56 8.19 6.84
N HIS A 93 -9.46 9.49 6.65
CA HIS A 93 -8.57 10.09 5.67
C HIS A 93 -7.25 10.49 6.35
N ILE A 94 -6.15 9.88 5.92
CA ILE A 94 -4.82 10.07 6.52
C ILE A 94 -3.89 10.74 5.51
N VAL A 95 -3.15 11.74 5.96
CA VAL A 95 -2.09 12.37 5.16
C VAL A 95 -0.71 11.85 5.55
N LEU A 96 0.13 11.60 4.53
CA LEU A 96 1.50 11.13 4.63
C LEU A 96 2.43 12.18 4.02
N PRO A 97 3.18 12.96 4.82
CA PRO A 97 3.93 14.11 4.32
C PRO A 97 5.24 13.74 3.61
N GLU A 98 5.78 12.53 3.80
CA GLU A 98 7.06 12.13 3.21
C GLU A 98 6.87 11.35 1.89
N GLY A 99 6.32 11.99 0.87
CA GLY A 99 6.04 11.37 -0.45
C GLY A 99 7.28 10.97 -1.26
N THR A 100 8.47 11.33 -0.82
CA THR A 100 9.75 10.92 -1.43
C THR A 100 10.41 9.73 -0.71
N ASP A 101 9.79 9.19 0.34
CA ASP A 101 10.29 8.01 1.04
C ASP A 101 9.64 6.73 0.50
N VAL A 102 10.46 5.81 -0.01
CA VAL A 102 9.99 4.52 -0.57
C VAL A 102 9.21 3.68 0.46
N ARG A 103 9.55 3.77 1.75
CA ARG A 103 8.85 3.03 2.82
C ARG A 103 7.42 3.52 2.96
N ILE A 104 7.22 4.85 2.89
CA ILE A 104 5.91 5.49 2.92
C ILE A 104 5.09 5.10 1.69
N LEU A 105 5.67 5.16 0.49
CA LEU A 105 4.97 4.77 -0.73
C LEU A 105 4.55 3.29 -0.72
N ARG A 106 5.39 2.38 -0.21
CA ARG A 106 5.03 0.96 -0.04
C ARG A 106 3.93 0.77 1.00
N ALA A 107 3.97 1.50 2.09
CA ALA A 107 2.91 1.47 3.09
C ALA A 107 1.59 1.98 2.52
N ALA A 108 1.62 3.08 1.78
CA ALA A 108 0.46 3.65 1.10
C ALA A 108 -0.17 2.65 0.11
N GLU A 109 0.65 1.99 -0.73
CA GLU A 109 0.17 0.94 -1.63
C GLU A 109 -0.55 -0.18 -0.88
N ILE A 110 0.03 -0.69 0.21
CA ILE A 110 -0.55 -1.78 1.00
C ILE A 110 -1.88 -1.36 1.63
N LEU A 111 -1.93 -0.17 2.25
CA LEU A 111 -3.13 0.34 2.91
C LEU A 111 -4.25 0.63 1.90
N HIS A 112 -3.91 1.26 0.78
CA HIS A 112 -4.84 1.53 -0.31
C HIS A 112 -5.40 0.25 -0.91
N ARG A 113 -4.54 -0.72 -1.22
CA ARG A 113 -4.94 -2.03 -1.77
C ARG A 113 -5.82 -2.82 -0.80
N ARG A 114 -5.63 -2.66 0.50
CA ARG A 114 -6.44 -3.30 1.55
C ARG A 114 -7.70 -2.52 1.90
N ASP A 115 -7.89 -1.36 1.32
CA ASP A 115 -9.04 -0.49 1.58
C ASP A 115 -9.22 -0.14 3.07
N VAL A 116 -8.09 0.14 3.74
CA VAL A 116 -8.05 0.38 5.20
C VAL A 116 -8.43 1.81 5.54
N CYS A 117 -7.95 2.79 4.77
CA CYS A 117 -8.18 4.22 4.95
C CYS A 117 -8.07 4.95 3.61
N GLU A 118 -8.55 6.17 3.56
CA GLU A 118 -8.25 7.10 2.47
C GLU A 118 -6.87 7.70 2.70
N LEU A 119 -6.12 7.91 1.62
CA LEU A 119 -4.74 8.39 1.70
C LEU A 119 -4.52 9.60 0.82
N THR A 120 -3.83 10.59 1.37
CA THR A 120 -3.19 11.67 0.63
C THR A 120 -1.70 11.65 0.92
N ILE A 121 -0.89 11.67 -0.12
CA ILE A 121 0.57 11.78 -0.03
C ILE A 121 0.95 13.22 -0.39
N LEU A 122 1.85 13.82 0.39
CA LEU A 122 2.37 15.16 0.07
C LEU A 122 3.71 15.07 -0.65
N GLY A 123 3.82 15.86 -1.70
CA GLY A 123 5.04 15.97 -2.50
C GLY A 123 4.73 16.34 -3.94
N ARG A 124 5.77 16.68 -4.69
CA ARG A 124 5.59 16.96 -6.12
C ARG A 124 5.12 15.71 -6.84
N GLU A 125 3.99 15.80 -7.51
CA GLU A 125 3.33 14.63 -8.12
C GLU A 125 4.25 13.87 -9.09
N SER A 126 5.04 14.59 -9.91
CA SER A 126 6.01 13.98 -10.82
C SER A 126 7.02 13.10 -10.09
N ASP A 127 7.59 13.63 -9.02
CA ASP A 127 8.67 12.97 -8.27
C ASP A 127 8.14 11.74 -7.52
N VAL A 128 6.95 11.86 -6.92
CA VAL A 128 6.27 10.74 -6.22
C VAL A 128 5.93 9.62 -7.21
N ARG A 129 5.37 9.96 -8.38
CA ARG A 129 5.01 8.94 -9.39
C ARG A 129 6.22 8.31 -10.06
N GLU A 130 7.27 9.07 -10.33
CA GLU A 130 8.53 8.55 -10.87
C GLU A 130 9.19 7.58 -9.89
N LEU A 131 9.28 7.96 -8.61
CA LEU A 131 9.80 7.10 -7.56
C LEU A 131 8.98 5.82 -7.40
N ALA A 132 7.65 5.93 -7.37
CA ALA A 132 6.76 4.78 -7.29
C ALA A 132 6.97 3.83 -8.49
N SER A 133 7.01 4.37 -9.72
CA SER A 133 7.25 3.60 -10.94
C SER A 133 8.58 2.85 -10.90
N THR A 134 9.66 3.55 -10.53
CA THR A 134 11.01 2.97 -10.42
C THR A 134 11.08 1.83 -9.39
N GLN A 135 10.29 1.92 -8.33
CA GLN A 135 10.22 0.93 -7.26
C GLN A 135 9.14 -0.15 -7.47
N GLY A 136 8.40 -0.07 -8.58
CA GLY A 136 7.30 -1.01 -8.88
C GLY A 136 6.13 -0.90 -7.92
N ILE A 137 5.88 0.30 -7.36
CA ILE A 137 4.79 0.59 -6.42
C ILE A 137 3.60 1.14 -7.21
N ASP A 138 2.42 0.59 -6.96
CA ASP A 138 1.17 1.02 -7.59
C ASP A 138 0.42 2.00 -6.67
N LEU A 139 0.43 3.27 -7.06
CA LEU A 139 -0.31 4.35 -6.38
C LEU A 139 -1.56 4.79 -7.15
N THR A 140 -2.10 3.93 -8.03
CA THR A 140 -3.32 4.24 -8.77
C THR A 140 -4.49 4.46 -7.82
N GLY A 141 -5.12 5.64 -7.88
CA GLY A 141 -6.22 6.01 -6.99
C GLY A 141 -5.80 6.64 -5.65
N VAL A 142 -4.49 6.72 -5.35
CA VAL A 142 -3.98 7.49 -4.20
C VAL A 142 -3.88 8.97 -4.57
N ASN A 143 -4.40 9.84 -3.70
CA ASN A 143 -4.32 11.29 -3.90
C ASN A 143 -2.90 11.80 -3.60
N ILE A 144 -2.40 12.69 -4.45
CA ILE A 144 -1.08 13.33 -4.27
C ILE A 144 -1.29 14.85 -4.34
N ILE A 145 -0.80 15.56 -3.34
CA ILE A 145 -0.87 17.02 -3.25
C ILE A 145 0.53 17.59 -3.12
N ASP A 146 0.87 18.52 -4.00
CA ASP A 146 2.10 19.32 -3.88
C ASP A 146 1.80 20.58 -3.05
N PRO A 147 2.38 20.71 -1.85
CA PRO A 147 2.22 21.90 -1.02
C PRO A 147 2.59 23.20 -1.72
N ALA A 148 3.55 23.15 -2.67
CA ALA A 148 4.02 24.34 -3.36
C ALA A 148 2.99 24.92 -4.35
N THR A 149 2.16 24.07 -4.96
CA THR A 149 1.18 24.45 -5.99
C THR A 149 -0.26 24.31 -5.54
N SER A 150 -0.49 23.82 -4.32
CA SER A 150 -1.84 23.62 -3.78
C SER A 150 -2.60 24.93 -3.57
N GLU A 151 -3.85 24.95 -3.98
CA GLU A 151 -4.76 26.08 -3.71
C GLU A 151 -5.02 26.29 -2.21
N LEU A 152 -4.88 25.25 -1.40
CA LEU A 152 -5.06 25.31 0.05
C LEU A 152 -3.92 26.06 0.77
N ARG A 153 -2.79 26.27 0.09
CA ARG A 153 -1.60 26.86 0.71
C ARG A 153 -1.86 28.25 1.29
N GLN A 154 -2.61 29.09 0.61
CA GLN A 154 -2.92 30.44 1.05
C GLN A 154 -3.77 30.42 2.34
N GLU A 155 -4.86 29.67 2.32
CA GLU A 155 -5.75 29.51 3.48
C GLU A 155 -5.00 28.95 4.71
N PHE A 156 -4.17 27.93 4.47
CA PHE A 156 -3.37 27.31 5.53
C PHE A 156 -2.35 28.28 6.12
N ALA A 157 -1.71 29.10 5.29
CA ALA A 157 -0.77 30.10 5.75
C ALA A 157 -1.45 31.20 6.57
N GLU A 158 -2.62 31.68 6.14
CA GLU A 158 -3.40 32.66 6.88
C GLU A 158 -3.78 32.13 8.26
N LYS A 159 -4.31 30.91 8.31
CA LYS A 159 -4.68 30.28 9.57
C LYS A 159 -3.46 29.97 10.46
N TYR A 160 -2.36 29.55 9.89
CA TYR A 160 -1.12 29.32 10.62
C TYR A 160 -0.55 30.64 11.21
N ALA A 161 -0.55 31.73 10.44
CA ALA A 161 -0.13 33.06 10.94
C ALA A 161 -1.01 33.53 12.10
N GLU A 162 -2.34 33.35 12.00
CA GLU A 162 -3.27 33.65 13.10
C GLU A 162 -2.90 32.86 14.38
N LEU A 163 -2.76 31.55 14.26
CA LEU A 163 -2.43 30.66 15.39
C LEU A 163 -1.06 30.95 16.01
N ARG A 164 -0.11 31.46 15.22
CA ARG A 164 1.27 31.75 15.63
C ARG A 164 1.60 33.23 15.76
N ALA A 165 0.60 34.10 15.71
CA ALA A 165 0.78 35.53 15.86
C ALA A 165 1.57 35.90 17.14
N HIS A 166 1.31 35.20 18.25
CA HIS A 166 2.04 35.37 19.53
C HIS A 166 3.54 35.02 19.45
N LYS A 167 3.99 34.36 18.38
CA LYS A 167 5.39 34.03 18.09
C LYS A 167 6.00 34.93 17.00
N GLY A 168 5.27 35.94 16.57
CA GLY A 168 5.73 36.88 15.54
C GLY A 168 5.79 36.26 14.13
N VAL A 169 4.94 35.28 13.84
CA VAL A 169 4.82 34.72 12.51
C VAL A 169 3.85 35.58 11.72
N ASP A 170 4.34 36.22 10.67
CA ASP A 170 3.55 36.93 9.67
C ASP A 170 3.12 36.03 8.52
N LEU A 171 2.27 36.54 7.63
CA LEU A 171 1.77 35.78 6.50
C LEU A 171 2.88 35.35 5.52
N ALA A 172 3.89 36.19 5.30
CA ALA A 172 4.99 35.87 4.38
C ALA A 172 5.78 34.64 4.87
N LYS A 173 6.11 34.64 6.15
CA LYS A 173 6.78 33.53 6.81
C LYS A 173 5.88 32.30 6.88
N ALA A 174 4.58 32.45 7.11
CA ALA A 174 3.62 31.35 7.09
C ALA A 174 3.53 30.69 5.72
N LEU A 175 3.50 31.47 4.63
CA LEU A 175 3.53 30.95 3.25
C LEU A 175 4.81 30.15 2.94
N GLU A 176 5.94 30.53 3.51
CA GLU A 176 7.20 29.81 3.37
C GLU A 176 7.14 28.48 4.17
N VAL A 177 6.64 28.51 5.39
CA VAL A 177 6.48 27.34 6.24
C VAL A 177 5.53 26.31 5.60
N MET A 178 4.50 26.75 4.89
CA MET A 178 3.56 25.83 4.19
C MET A 178 4.16 25.10 2.99
N LEU A 179 5.40 25.36 2.62
CA LEU A 179 6.14 24.52 1.66
C LEU A 179 6.63 23.20 2.27
N ASP A 180 6.75 23.15 3.59
CA ASP A 180 7.13 21.93 4.30
C ASP A 180 5.92 21.02 4.46
N GLY A 181 6.05 19.77 3.99
CA GLY A 181 4.96 18.79 4.00
C GLY A 181 4.40 18.49 5.40
N SER A 182 5.25 18.51 6.44
CA SER A 182 4.80 18.22 7.81
C SER A 182 3.94 19.36 8.36
N TYR A 183 4.30 20.61 8.09
CA TYR A 183 3.48 21.76 8.47
C TYR A 183 2.19 21.82 7.63
N PHE A 184 2.29 21.59 6.34
CA PHE A 184 1.12 21.55 5.45
C PHE A 184 0.14 20.46 5.88
N GLY A 185 0.63 19.22 6.11
CA GLY A 185 -0.17 18.11 6.61
C GLY A 185 -0.79 18.37 7.98
N THR A 186 -0.05 19.06 8.88
CA THR A 186 -0.60 19.50 10.18
C THR A 186 -1.77 20.45 9.99
N MET A 187 -1.69 21.38 9.05
CA MET A 187 -2.80 22.30 8.75
C MET A 187 -3.98 21.61 8.10
N MET A 188 -3.74 20.56 7.27
CA MET A 188 -4.83 19.71 6.75
C MET A 188 -5.64 19.07 7.87
N VAL A 189 -4.97 18.57 8.91
CA VAL A 189 -5.64 17.99 10.09
C VAL A 189 -6.34 19.09 10.90
N GLN A 190 -5.66 20.22 11.15
CA GLN A 190 -6.19 21.33 11.95
C GLN A 190 -7.48 21.92 11.37
N LEU A 191 -7.60 21.96 10.05
CA LEU A 191 -8.76 22.50 9.34
C LEU A 191 -9.77 21.43 8.92
N GLY A 192 -9.54 20.17 9.32
CA GLY A 192 -10.48 19.06 9.07
C GLY A 192 -10.54 18.60 7.62
N VAL A 193 -9.53 18.89 6.80
CA VAL A 193 -9.40 18.39 5.43
C VAL A 193 -9.09 16.89 5.43
N VAL A 194 -8.37 16.44 6.45
CA VAL A 194 -8.09 15.03 6.72
C VAL A 194 -8.26 14.75 8.22
N ASP A 195 -8.47 13.47 8.57
CA ASP A 195 -8.70 13.05 9.96
C ASP A 195 -7.41 12.94 10.78
N GLY A 196 -6.27 12.71 10.10
CA GLY A 196 -5.01 12.53 10.80
C GLY A 196 -3.79 12.55 9.89
N MET A 197 -2.61 12.63 10.50
CA MET A 197 -1.32 12.58 9.83
C MET A 197 -0.42 11.52 10.45
N VAL A 198 0.33 10.80 9.64
CA VAL A 198 1.42 9.93 10.07
C VAL A 198 2.71 10.43 9.43
N SER A 199 3.67 10.82 10.27
CA SER A 199 4.96 11.36 9.87
C SER A 199 6.08 10.79 10.74
N GLY A 200 7.34 10.97 10.33
CA GLY A 200 8.52 10.53 11.06
C GLY A 200 9.24 9.35 10.42
N ALA A 201 9.11 9.18 9.10
CA ALA A 201 9.88 8.20 8.35
C ALA A 201 11.34 8.58 8.11
N ALA A 202 11.71 9.83 8.42
CA ALA A 202 13.06 10.39 8.25
C ALA A 202 14.07 9.80 9.23
#